data_d9e6f666353032bedf2ff4a70a4fbf89
#
_entry.id   d9e6f666353032bedf2ff4a70a4fbf89
#
_cell.length_a   1.000
_cell.length_b   1.000
_cell.length_c   1.000
_cell.angle_alpha   90.00
_cell.angle_beta   90.00
_cell.angle_gamma   90.00
#
_symmetry.space_group_name_H-M   'P 1'
#
loop_
_entity.id
_entity.type
_entity.pdbx_description
1 polymer ?
#
loop_
_entity_poly.entity_id
_entity_poly.type
_entity_poly.pdbx_seq_one_letter_code
_entity_poly.pdbx_strand_id
1 'polypeptide(L)'
;LKEDAPVVASDDKSSLFSRLIDIISGIFTPFIGILAASGILKGILALAVVCNWLTPESGTYKIWFAASDALFFFFPLVLGYTAGKKFGGNPFITMVIGGALTHPMMIAAFNASQQPGAVSEAFLGIPVTWFNYSTSVIPIILASWVSCWLEKQSTRWLPSSMKNFFAPLICLGVTVPLTFLVIGPLATWLSQICLLYTSPIPRD
;
A
#
# COMPACT_ATOMS: atom_id res chain seq x y z
N LEU A 1 25.07 -19.48 36.76
CA LEU A 1 25.62 -18.12 36.60
C LEU A 1 25.75 -17.85 35.11
N LYS A 2 24.70 -17.33 34.53
CA LYS A 2 24.70 -16.89 33.16
C LYS A 2 25.09 -15.43 33.15
N GLU A 3 26.23 -15.14 32.64
CA GLU A 3 26.53 -13.84 32.16
C GLU A 3 25.74 -13.61 30.90
N ASP A 4 24.73 -12.78 31.01
CA ASP A 4 24.11 -12.18 29.83
C ASP A 4 25.17 -11.29 29.20
N ALA A 5 25.79 -11.77 28.15
CA ALA A 5 26.64 -10.94 27.34
C ALA A 5 25.80 -9.74 26.86
N PRO A 6 26.27 -8.51 27.09
CA PRO A 6 25.57 -7.36 26.57
C PRO A 6 25.52 -7.52 25.06
N VAL A 7 24.32 -7.54 24.52
CA VAL A 7 24.14 -7.42 23.08
C VAL A 7 24.76 -6.09 22.72
N VAL A 8 25.96 -6.15 22.22
CA VAL A 8 26.63 -4.99 21.67
C VAL A 8 25.68 -4.43 20.62
N ALA A 9 25.30 -3.19 20.80
CA ALA A 9 24.55 -2.48 19.79
C ALA A 9 25.40 -2.48 18.51
N SER A 10 25.27 -3.56 17.76
CA SER A 10 25.86 -3.67 16.45
C SER A 10 25.21 -2.61 15.59
N ASP A 11 26.00 -1.87 14.90
CA ASP A 11 25.74 -0.88 13.89
C ASP A 11 24.31 -0.35 13.81
N ASP A 12 24.14 0.96 13.90
CA ASP A 12 22.86 1.66 13.72
C ASP A 12 22.10 1.19 12.47
N LYS A 13 22.79 0.70 11.45
CA LYS A 13 22.22 0.14 10.23
C LYS A 13 21.50 -1.18 10.46
N SER A 14 22.03 -2.11 11.27
CA SER A 14 21.36 -3.38 11.57
C SER A 14 20.16 -3.15 12.49
N SER A 15 20.21 -2.19 13.39
CA SER A 15 19.10 -1.78 14.24
C SER A 15 17.97 -1.16 13.43
N LEU A 16 18.26 -0.29 12.45
CA LEU A 16 17.28 0.28 11.55
C LEU A 16 16.67 -0.78 10.62
N PHE A 17 17.47 -1.67 10.10
CA PHE A 17 17.03 -2.78 9.26
C PHE A 17 16.13 -3.75 10.05
N SER A 18 16.50 -4.07 11.27
CA SER A 18 15.70 -4.89 12.19
C SER A 18 14.35 -4.25 12.48
N ARG A 19 14.30 -2.95 12.72
CA ARG A 19 13.06 -2.20 12.92
C ARG A 19 12.18 -2.20 11.68
N LEU A 20 12.78 -2.04 10.51
CA LEU A 20 12.05 -2.07 9.24
C LEU A 20 11.39 -3.43 9.01
N ILE A 21 12.12 -4.52 9.25
CA ILE A 21 11.59 -5.89 9.16
C ILE A 21 10.47 -6.10 10.16
N ASP A 22 10.60 -5.63 11.39
CA ASP A 22 9.58 -5.74 12.43
C ASP A 22 8.30 -5.00 12.04
N ILE A 23 8.42 -3.80 11.51
CA ILE A 23 7.29 -3.00 11.01
C ILE A 23 6.58 -3.73 9.88
N ILE A 24 7.31 -4.19 8.88
CA ILE A 24 6.75 -4.89 7.72
C ILE A 24 6.07 -6.18 8.17
N SER A 25 6.72 -6.97 9.01
CA SER A 25 6.15 -8.20 9.56
C SER A 25 4.86 -7.93 10.34
N GLY A 26 4.85 -6.91 11.17
CA GLY A 26 3.66 -6.52 11.94
C GLY A 26 2.50 -6.05 11.07
N ILE A 27 2.79 -5.47 9.91
CA ILE A 27 1.77 -5.05 8.94
C ILE A 27 1.17 -6.26 8.21
N PHE A 28 1.99 -7.22 7.81
CA PHE A 28 1.56 -8.37 7.02
C PHE A 28 0.99 -9.52 7.85
N THR A 29 1.48 -9.75 9.05
CA THR A 29 1.09 -10.90 9.89
C THR A 29 -0.42 -11.04 10.09
N PRO A 30 -1.21 -9.97 10.34
CA PRO A 30 -2.64 -10.13 10.58
C PRO A 30 -3.44 -10.75 9.44
N PHE A 31 -2.98 -10.62 8.19
CA PHE A 31 -3.74 -11.12 7.05
C PHE A 31 -3.03 -12.18 6.20
N ILE A 32 -1.92 -12.73 6.69
CA ILE A 32 -1.18 -13.80 5.97
C ILE A 32 -2.09 -14.99 5.69
N GLY A 33 -2.94 -15.39 6.65
CA GLY A 33 -3.88 -16.49 6.45
C GLY A 33 -4.88 -16.23 5.34
N ILE A 34 -5.42 -15.03 5.28
CA ILE A 34 -6.36 -14.63 4.22
C ILE A 34 -5.65 -14.55 2.87
N LEU A 35 -4.42 -14.06 2.87
CA LEU A 35 -3.59 -14.00 1.66
C LEU A 35 -3.36 -15.39 1.08
N ALA A 36 -3.01 -16.36 1.94
CA ALA A 36 -2.83 -17.75 1.54
C ALA A 36 -4.14 -18.37 1.02
N ALA A 37 -5.26 -18.12 1.69
CA ALA A 37 -6.58 -18.62 1.27
C ALA A 37 -6.98 -18.04 -0.10
N SER A 38 -6.76 -16.76 -0.31
CA SER A 38 -7.02 -16.09 -1.60
C SER A 38 -6.15 -16.69 -2.72
N GLY A 39 -4.90 -16.94 -2.44
CA GLY A 39 -3.97 -17.58 -3.38
C GLY A 39 -4.37 -19.01 -3.73
N ILE A 40 -4.81 -19.79 -2.75
CA ILE A 40 -5.30 -21.17 -2.96
C ILE A 40 -6.57 -21.16 -3.82
N LEU A 41 -7.53 -20.29 -3.52
CA LEU A 41 -8.76 -20.19 -4.31
C LEU A 41 -8.47 -19.78 -5.75
N LYS A 42 -7.56 -18.85 -5.94
CA LYS A 42 -7.13 -18.42 -7.26
C LYS A 42 -6.45 -19.57 -8.05
N GLY A 43 -5.64 -20.36 -7.38
CA GLY A 43 -5.01 -21.56 -7.95
C GLY A 43 -6.03 -22.63 -8.33
N ILE A 44 -7.03 -22.89 -7.51
CA ILE A 44 -8.12 -23.83 -7.80
C ILE A 44 -8.91 -23.39 -9.03
N LEU A 45 -9.21 -22.09 -9.14
CA LEU A 45 -9.90 -21.55 -10.32
C LEU A 45 -9.07 -21.71 -11.59
N ALA A 46 -7.79 -21.44 -11.52
CA ALA A 46 -6.88 -21.64 -12.66
C ALA A 46 -6.86 -23.11 -13.10
N LEU A 47 -6.83 -24.03 -12.15
CA LEU A 47 -6.89 -25.46 -12.42
C LEU A 47 -8.20 -25.86 -13.06
N ALA A 48 -9.32 -25.35 -12.59
CA ALA A 48 -10.66 -25.62 -13.15
C ALA A 48 -10.77 -25.13 -14.61
N VAL A 49 -10.16 -24.01 -14.93
CA VAL A 49 -10.11 -23.50 -16.32
C VAL A 49 -9.25 -24.40 -17.21
N VAL A 50 -8.10 -24.81 -16.73
CA VAL A 50 -7.21 -25.70 -17.48
C VAL A 50 -7.86 -27.07 -17.74
N CYS A 51 -8.62 -27.59 -16.77
CA CYS A 51 -9.34 -28.85 -16.89
C CYS A 51 -10.67 -28.72 -17.68
N ASN A 52 -10.98 -27.55 -18.20
CA ASN A 52 -12.25 -27.25 -18.91
C ASN A 52 -13.52 -27.48 -18.07
N TRP A 53 -13.42 -27.42 -16.74
CA TRP A 53 -14.57 -27.53 -15.84
C TRP A 53 -15.35 -26.21 -15.77
N LEU A 54 -14.65 -25.09 -15.92
CA LEU A 54 -15.22 -23.74 -15.94
C LEU A 54 -14.67 -22.97 -17.12
N THR A 55 -15.50 -22.10 -17.67
CA THR A 55 -15.07 -21.12 -18.67
C THR A 55 -14.88 -19.75 -18.04
N PRO A 56 -13.88 -18.97 -18.43
CA PRO A 56 -13.66 -17.62 -17.89
C PRO A 56 -14.84 -16.67 -18.09
N GLU A 57 -15.72 -16.99 -19.03
CA GLU A 57 -16.92 -16.19 -19.35
C GLU A 57 -18.13 -16.53 -18.48
N SER A 58 -18.07 -17.66 -17.73
CA SER A 58 -19.20 -18.09 -16.89
C SER A 58 -19.37 -17.19 -15.67
N GLY A 59 -20.61 -17.02 -15.22
CA GLY A 59 -20.90 -16.27 -14.01
C GLY A 59 -20.26 -16.86 -12.75
N THR A 60 -20.18 -18.19 -12.68
CA THR A 60 -19.52 -18.90 -11.57
C THR A 60 -18.05 -18.53 -11.47
N TYR A 61 -17.33 -18.55 -12.59
CA TYR A 61 -15.93 -18.14 -12.63
C TYR A 61 -15.74 -16.69 -12.20
N LYS A 62 -16.57 -15.79 -12.73
CA LYS A 62 -16.49 -14.35 -12.41
C LYS A 62 -16.66 -14.09 -10.91
N ILE A 63 -17.62 -14.74 -10.27
CA ILE A 63 -17.90 -14.54 -8.85
C ILE A 63 -16.74 -15.07 -8.01
N TRP A 64 -16.27 -16.27 -8.28
CA TRP A 64 -15.15 -16.85 -7.52
C TRP A 64 -13.83 -16.15 -7.82
N PHE A 65 -13.61 -15.71 -9.03
CA PHE A 65 -12.45 -14.90 -9.37
C PHE A 65 -12.45 -13.59 -8.59
N ALA A 66 -13.58 -12.89 -8.54
CA ALA A 66 -13.70 -11.67 -7.75
C ALA A 66 -13.41 -11.91 -6.26
N ALA A 67 -13.90 -13.02 -5.70
CA ALA A 67 -13.62 -13.38 -4.31
C ALA A 67 -12.14 -13.65 -4.06
N SER A 68 -11.47 -14.33 -4.98
CA SER A 68 -10.05 -14.66 -4.85
C SER A 68 -9.13 -13.47 -5.12
N ASP A 69 -9.54 -12.58 -6.00
CA ASP A 69 -8.73 -11.43 -6.42
C ASP A 69 -8.96 -10.18 -5.56
N ALA A 70 -10.02 -10.14 -4.77
CA ALA A 70 -10.42 -8.96 -4.01
C ALA A 70 -9.30 -8.48 -3.07
N LEU A 71 -8.64 -9.38 -2.37
CA LEU A 71 -7.55 -9.02 -1.48
C LEU A 71 -6.37 -8.44 -2.26
N PHE A 72 -6.02 -9.02 -3.39
CA PHE A 72 -4.91 -8.57 -4.22
C PHE A 72 -5.21 -7.24 -4.89
N PHE A 73 -6.43 -7.04 -5.37
CA PHE A 73 -6.85 -5.80 -5.99
C PHE A 73 -6.92 -4.64 -4.98
N PHE A 74 -7.51 -4.89 -3.81
CA PHE A 74 -7.65 -3.91 -2.73
C PHE A 74 -6.52 -4.02 -1.70
N PHE A 75 -5.37 -4.51 -2.11
CA PHE A 75 -4.21 -4.70 -1.24
C PHE A 75 -3.82 -3.43 -0.48
N PRO A 76 -3.74 -2.24 -1.10
CA PRO A 76 -3.46 -1.01 -0.37
C PRO A 76 -4.48 -0.68 0.71
N LEU A 77 -5.74 -1.05 0.53
CA LEU A 77 -6.78 -0.82 1.54
C LEU A 77 -6.53 -1.65 2.80
N VAL A 78 -6.23 -2.93 2.64
CA VAL A 78 -5.93 -3.83 3.76
C VAL A 78 -4.61 -3.44 4.44
N LEU A 79 -3.59 -3.14 3.65
CA LEU A 79 -2.30 -2.66 4.17
C LEU A 79 -2.44 -1.33 4.90
N GLY A 80 -3.27 -0.42 4.40
CA GLY A 80 -3.57 0.84 5.06
C GLY A 80 -4.15 0.62 6.46
N TYR A 81 -5.07 -0.32 6.61
CA TYR A 81 -5.64 -0.66 7.90
C TYR A 81 -4.60 -1.21 8.87
N THR A 82 -3.83 -2.19 8.46
CA THR A 82 -2.81 -2.83 9.32
C THR A 82 -1.64 -1.89 9.61
N ALA A 83 -1.23 -1.09 8.64
CA ALA A 83 -0.19 -0.08 8.84
C ALA A 83 -0.63 1.01 9.82
N GLY A 84 -1.86 1.47 9.72
CA GLY A 84 -2.43 2.43 10.65
C GLY A 84 -2.44 1.92 12.08
N LYS A 85 -2.79 0.64 12.28
CA LYS A 85 -2.69 -0.03 13.58
C LYS A 85 -1.25 -0.11 14.08
N LYS A 86 -0.33 -0.48 13.22
CA LYS A 86 1.09 -0.63 13.59
C LYS A 86 1.72 0.71 13.96
N PHE A 87 1.39 1.78 13.28
CA PHE A 87 1.92 3.12 13.56
C PHE A 87 1.18 3.84 14.69
N GLY A 88 0.16 3.25 15.26
CA GLY A 88 -0.56 3.80 16.39
C GLY A 88 -1.58 4.90 16.06
N GLY A 89 -1.93 5.06 14.79
CA GLY A 89 -2.96 5.99 14.34
C GLY A 89 -4.34 5.33 14.23
N ASN A 90 -5.30 6.08 13.69
CA ASN A 90 -6.62 5.52 13.40
C ASN A 90 -6.56 4.67 12.13
N PRO A 91 -6.78 3.35 12.24
CA PRO A 91 -6.65 2.47 11.09
C PRO A 91 -7.71 2.71 10.01
N PHE A 92 -8.85 3.28 10.36
CA PHE A 92 -9.89 3.62 9.38
C PHE A 92 -9.47 4.77 8.46
N ILE A 93 -8.75 5.75 8.98
CA ILE A 93 -8.22 6.85 8.17
C ILE A 93 -7.22 6.32 7.14
N THR A 94 -6.28 5.50 7.57
CA THR A 94 -5.27 4.92 6.67
C THR A 94 -5.88 3.91 5.70
N MET A 95 -6.92 3.18 6.10
CA MET A 95 -7.70 2.32 5.22
C MET A 95 -8.37 3.12 4.10
N VAL A 96 -8.98 4.26 4.41
CA VAL A 96 -9.61 5.14 3.42
C VAL A 96 -8.57 5.74 2.47
N ILE A 97 -7.40 6.08 2.96
CA ILE A 97 -6.27 6.51 2.12
C ILE A 97 -5.89 5.41 1.12
N GLY A 98 -5.79 4.17 1.59
CA GLY A 98 -5.54 3.02 0.72
C GLY A 98 -6.64 2.83 -0.32
N GLY A 99 -7.90 3.02 0.07
CA GLY A 99 -9.04 3.02 -0.85
C GLY A 99 -8.96 4.11 -1.91
N ALA A 100 -8.50 5.30 -1.56
CA ALA A 100 -8.30 6.38 -2.50
C ALA A 100 -7.25 6.05 -3.55
N LEU A 101 -6.18 5.34 -3.17
CA LEU A 101 -5.15 4.89 -4.10
C LEU A 101 -5.67 3.85 -5.10
N THR A 102 -6.67 3.06 -4.73
CA THR A 102 -7.29 2.04 -5.57
C THR A 102 -8.59 2.52 -6.22
N HIS A 103 -8.96 3.77 -6.03
CA HIS A 103 -10.22 4.30 -6.55
C HIS A 103 -10.27 4.20 -8.08
N PRO A 104 -11.42 3.82 -8.67
CA PRO A 104 -11.53 3.67 -10.11
C PRO A 104 -11.14 4.91 -10.92
N MET A 105 -11.39 6.11 -10.40
CA MET A 105 -10.96 7.35 -11.06
C MET A 105 -9.45 7.46 -11.18
N MET A 106 -8.72 7.00 -10.16
CA MET A 106 -7.25 7.02 -10.17
C MET A 106 -6.69 5.98 -11.12
N ILE A 107 -7.30 4.80 -11.18
CA ILE A 107 -6.95 3.74 -12.14
C ILE A 107 -7.22 4.22 -13.57
N ALA A 108 -8.38 4.86 -13.80
CA ALA A 108 -8.73 5.43 -15.09
C ALA A 108 -7.75 6.54 -15.50
N ALA A 109 -7.36 7.41 -14.58
CA ALA A 109 -6.39 8.47 -14.83
C ALA A 109 -5.02 7.88 -15.21
N PHE A 110 -4.59 6.84 -14.51
CA PHE A 110 -3.35 6.13 -14.85
C PHE A 110 -3.44 5.52 -16.26
N ASN A 111 -4.50 4.80 -16.56
CA ASN A 111 -4.70 4.19 -17.89
C ASN A 111 -4.72 5.25 -19.00
N ALA A 112 -5.38 6.38 -18.75
CA ALA A 112 -5.39 7.50 -19.69
C ALA A 112 -4.00 8.11 -19.89
N SER A 113 -3.19 8.17 -18.83
CA SER A 113 -1.83 8.70 -18.92
C SER A 113 -0.87 7.84 -19.74
N GLN A 114 -1.18 6.55 -19.90
CA GLN A 114 -0.39 5.62 -20.72
C GLN A 114 -0.72 5.72 -22.21
N GLN A 115 -1.77 6.42 -22.57
CA GLN A 115 -2.14 6.61 -23.98
C GLN A 115 -1.20 7.59 -24.67
N PRO A 116 -0.83 7.36 -25.93
CA PRO A 116 -0.04 8.34 -26.70
C PRO A 116 -0.83 9.65 -26.86
N GLY A 117 -0.17 10.77 -26.56
CA GLY A 117 -0.78 12.10 -26.60
C GLY A 117 -1.54 12.49 -25.33
N ALA A 118 -1.35 11.77 -24.24
CA ALA A 118 -1.96 12.11 -22.96
C ALA A 118 -1.50 13.48 -22.46
N VAL A 119 -2.43 14.31 -22.01
CA VAL A 119 -2.15 15.61 -21.41
C VAL A 119 -1.76 15.39 -19.96
N SER A 120 -0.69 16.06 -19.51
CA SER A 120 -0.31 16.01 -18.10
C SER A 120 -1.34 16.76 -17.25
N GLU A 121 -1.83 16.11 -16.23
CA GLU A 121 -2.73 16.70 -15.25
C GLU A 121 -1.95 17.30 -14.08
N ALA A 122 -2.53 18.27 -13.41
CA ALA A 122 -1.88 18.95 -12.30
C ALA A 122 -2.82 19.05 -11.09
N PHE A 123 -2.25 18.94 -9.90
CA PHE A 123 -2.93 19.24 -8.66
C PHE A 123 -2.49 20.64 -8.18
N LEU A 124 -3.43 21.58 -8.15
CA LEU A 124 -3.16 22.98 -7.77
C LEU A 124 -1.94 23.60 -8.50
N GLY A 125 -1.77 23.24 -9.77
CA GLY A 125 -0.66 23.74 -10.59
C GLY A 125 0.62 22.92 -10.50
N ILE A 126 0.69 21.90 -9.66
CA ILE A 126 1.84 20.99 -9.54
C ILE A 126 1.60 19.77 -10.44
N PRO A 127 2.52 19.46 -11.39
CA PRO A 127 2.36 18.30 -12.25
C PRO A 127 2.23 16.99 -11.45
N VAL A 128 1.24 16.17 -11.77
CA VAL A 128 1.01 14.87 -11.14
C VAL A 128 1.43 13.78 -12.10
N THR A 129 2.22 12.83 -11.61
CA THR A 129 2.55 11.60 -12.32
C THR A 129 1.65 10.49 -11.80
N TRP A 130 0.84 9.91 -12.68
CA TRP A 130 -0.06 8.84 -12.31
C TRP A 130 0.66 7.50 -12.29
N PHE A 131 0.48 6.75 -11.20
CA PHE A 131 0.98 5.39 -11.06
C PHE A 131 -0.16 4.46 -10.65
N ASN A 132 -0.05 3.20 -11.02
CA ASN A 132 -0.99 2.19 -10.57
C ASN A 132 -0.55 1.67 -9.20
N TYR A 133 -1.22 2.11 -8.15
CA TYR A 133 -0.91 1.74 -6.77
C TYR A 133 -1.73 0.55 -6.25
N SER A 134 -2.62 -0.04 -7.08
CA SER A 134 -3.53 -1.09 -6.64
C SER A 134 -2.84 -2.34 -6.10
N THR A 135 -1.65 -2.64 -6.59
CA THR A 135 -0.85 -3.80 -6.13
C THR A 135 0.43 -3.38 -5.41
N SER A 136 0.64 -2.10 -5.20
CA SER A 136 1.86 -1.56 -4.63
C SER A 136 1.79 -1.48 -3.10
N VAL A 137 2.87 -1.88 -2.44
CA VAL A 137 2.95 -1.95 -0.97
C VAL A 137 3.58 -0.68 -0.38
N ILE A 138 4.68 -0.23 -0.97
CA ILE A 138 5.50 0.84 -0.40
C ILE A 138 4.75 2.18 -0.30
N PRO A 139 4.01 2.64 -1.33
CA PRO A 139 3.31 3.92 -1.24
C PRO A 139 2.31 3.99 -0.09
N ILE A 140 1.55 2.93 0.15
CA ILE A 140 0.54 2.92 1.22
C ILE A 140 1.18 2.88 2.61
N ILE A 141 2.30 2.19 2.77
CA ILE A 141 3.02 2.17 4.05
C ILE A 141 3.54 3.56 4.38
N LEU A 142 4.17 4.23 3.43
CA LEU A 142 4.65 5.60 3.60
C LEU A 142 3.51 6.59 3.83
N ALA A 143 2.43 6.48 3.09
CA ALA A 143 1.24 7.30 3.24
C ALA A 143 0.60 7.11 4.61
N SER A 144 0.53 5.89 5.11
CA SER A 144 0.02 5.56 6.44
C SER A 144 0.88 6.18 7.54
N TRP A 145 2.18 6.12 7.39
CA TRP A 145 3.11 6.74 8.33
C TRP A 145 2.92 8.25 8.39
N VAL A 146 2.86 8.91 7.24
CA VAL A 146 2.63 10.36 7.14
C VAL A 146 1.27 10.73 7.73
N SER A 147 0.22 9.97 7.44
CA SER A 147 -1.12 10.19 7.97
C SER A 147 -1.17 10.07 9.48
N CYS A 148 -0.54 9.06 10.05
CA CYS A 148 -0.47 8.89 11.50
C CYS A 148 0.30 10.04 12.16
N TRP A 149 1.35 10.51 11.54
CA TRP A 149 2.09 11.68 12.01
C TRP A 149 1.22 12.95 11.98
N LEU A 150 0.53 13.20 10.87
CA LEU A 150 -0.39 14.34 10.74
C LEU A 150 -1.53 14.26 11.74
N GLU A 151 -2.07 13.08 11.99
CA GLU A 151 -3.12 12.86 12.99
C GLU A 151 -2.64 13.28 14.38
N LYS A 152 -1.42 12.86 14.77
CA LYS A 152 -0.81 13.26 16.04
C LYS A 152 -0.61 14.77 16.13
N GLN A 153 -0.15 15.41 15.07
CA GLN A 153 0.01 16.87 15.05
C GLN A 153 -1.33 17.59 15.12
N SER A 154 -2.31 17.14 14.36
CA SER A 154 -3.65 17.74 14.34
C SER A 154 -4.37 17.63 15.67
N THR A 155 -4.23 16.51 16.38
CA THR A 155 -4.86 16.32 17.69
C THR A 155 -4.29 17.23 18.78
N ARG A 156 -3.06 17.70 18.61
CA ARG A 156 -2.47 18.68 19.53
C ARG A 156 -3.03 20.08 19.36
N TRP A 157 -3.43 20.44 18.16
CA TRP A 157 -3.82 21.80 17.80
C TRP A 157 -5.33 22.00 17.84
N LEU A 158 -6.11 20.95 17.68
CA LEU A 158 -7.56 21.03 17.63
C LEU A 158 -8.19 20.87 19.01
N PRO A 159 -9.27 21.63 19.32
CA PRO A 159 -10.06 21.40 20.52
C PRO A 159 -10.73 20.03 20.49
N SER A 160 -10.95 19.44 21.67
CA SER A 160 -11.44 18.07 21.81
C SER A 160 -12.78 17.81 21.13
N SER A 161 -13.63 18.83 20.98
CA SER A 161 -14.92 18.72 20.29
C SER A 161 -14.79 18.60 18.76
N MET A 162 -13.68 19.07 18.20
CA MET A 162 -13.46 19.11 16.74
C MET A 162 -12.53 18.02 16.22
N LYS A 163 -11.83 17.33 17.12
CA LYS A 163 -10.86 16.28 16.73
C LYS A 163 -11.46 15.17 15.88
N ASN A 164 -12.70 14.76 16.17
CA ASN A 164 -13.34 13.63 15.51
C ASN A 164 -13.65 13.86 14.04
N PHE A 165 -13.78 15.13 13.62
CA PHE A 165 -14.11 15.48 12.23
C PHE A 165 -12.95 16.13 11.50
N PHE A 166 -12.26 17.07 12.13
CA PHE A 166 -11.22 17.85 11.47
C PHE A 166 -9.88 17.10 11.34
N ALA A 167 -9.53 16.26 12.31
CA ALA A 167 -8.31 15.47 12.19
C ALA A 167 -8.35 14.49 11.01
N PRO A 168 -9.42 13.67 10.83
CA PRO A 168 -9.57 12.86 9.62
C PRO A 168 -9.61 13.68 8.33
N LEU A 169 -10.29 14.83 8.34
CA LEU A 169 -10.37 15.71 7.18
C LEU A 169 -8.99 16.20 6.74
N ILE A 170 -8.19 16.67 7.68
CA ILE A 170 -6.83 17.14 7.41
C ILE A 170 -5.96 15.99 6.93
N CYS A 171 -6.04 14.83 7.60
CA CYS A 171 -5.24 13.65 7.22
C CYS A 171 -5.55 13.21 5.79
N LEU A 172 -6.82 13.08 5.43
CA LEU A 172 -7.23 12.69 4.08
C LEU A 172 -6.88 13.76 3.05
N GLY A 173 -7.24 15.00 3.33
CA GLY A 173 -7.06 16.11 2.39
C GLY A 173 -5.61 16.45 2.08
N VAL A 174 -4.68 16.15 2.99
CA VAL A 174 -3.24 16.39 2.81
C VAL A 174 -2.51 15.15 2.35
N THR A 175 -2.79 14.01 2.96
CA THR A 175 -2.02 12.76 2.70
C THR A 175 -2.27 12.20 1.30
N VAL A 176 -3.51 12.20 0.82
CA VAL A 176 -3.82 11.63 -0.50
C VAL A 176 -3.15 12.42 -1.62
N PRO A 177 -3.28 13.75 -1.71
CA PRO A 177 -2.52 14.54 -2.68
C PRO A 177 -1.01 14.41 -2.55
N LEU A 178 -0.49 14.39 -1.32
CA LEU A 178 0.93 14.23 -1.05
C LEU A 178 1.45 12.87 -1.55
N THR A 179 0.64 11.82 -1.39
CA THR A 179 0.99 10.49 -1.89
C THR A 179 1.17 10.49 -3.41
N PHE A 180 0.26 11.11 -4.13
CA PHE A 180 0.37 11.18 -5.60
C PHE A 180 1.47 12.11 -6.08
N LEU A 181 1.77 13.18 -5.34
CA LEU A 181 2.75 14.17 -5.76
C LEU A 181 4.19 13.81 -5.39
N VAL A 182 4.41 13.21 -4.22
CA VAL A 182 5.74 13.01 -3.64
C VAL A 182 6.00 11.55 -3.31
N ILE A 183 5.14 10.95 -2.51
CA ILE A 183 5.38 9.59 -1.97
C ILE A 183 5.37 8.55 -3.07
N GLY A 184 4.43 8.62 -4.01
CA GLY A 184 4.32 7.69 -5.11
C GLY A 184 5.54 7.67 -6.02
N PRO A 185 5.96 8.82 -6.57
CA PRO A 185 7.18 8.91 -7.36
C PRO A 185 8.44 8.46 -6.60
N LEU A 186 8.57 8.84 -5.33
CA LEU A 186 9.70 8.42 -4.49
C LEU A 186 9.72 6.91 -4.27
N ALA A 187 8.57 6.31 -3.95
CA ALA A 187 8.45 4.88 -3.74
C ALA A 187 8.75 4.10 -5.03
N THR A 188 8.27 4.58 -6.16
CA THR A 188 8.54 3.98 -7.47
C THR A 188 10.03 4.03 -7.80
N TRP A 189 10.66 5.16 -7.55
CA TRP A 189 12.11 5.33 -7.74
C TRP A 189 12.90 4.37 -6.86
N LEU A 190 12.56 4.24 -5.57
CA LEU A 190 13.18 3.29 -4.65
C LEU A 190 13.01 1.85 -5.13
N SER A 191 11.83 1.47 -5.60
CA SER A 191 11.55 0.14 -6.13
C SER A 191 12.39 -0.16 -7.37
N GLN A 192 12.55 0.80 -8.25
CA GLN A 192 13.40 0.65 -9.45
C GLN A 192 14.86 0.47 -9.09
N ILE A 193 15.37 1.20 -8.10
CA ILE A 193 16.75 1.04 -7.61
C ILE A 193 16.93 -0.35 -7.03
N CYS A 194 16.00 -0.84 -6.21
CA CYS A 194 16.07 -2.18 -5.64
C CYS A 194 16.08 -3.26 -6.74
N LEU A 195 15.28 -3.09 -7.79
CA LEU A 195 15.26 -4.01 -8.93
C LEU A 195 16.59 -4.01 -9.71
N LEU A 196 17.19 -2.83 -9.90
CA LEU A 196 18.48 -2.74 -10.56
C LEU A 196 19.60 -3.42 -9.78
N TYR A 197 19.54 -3.37 -8.45
CA TYR A 197 20.54 -4.06 -7.61
C TYR A 197 20.32 -5.56 -7.49
N THR A 198 19.06 -6.02 -7.59
CA THR A 198 18.72 -7.45 -7.44
C THR A 198 18.69 -8.20 -8.76
N SER A 199 18.65 -7.52 -9.89
CA SER A 199 18.69 -8.14 -11.22
C SER A 199 20.03 -7.83 -11.88
N PRO A 200 20.98 -8.79 -11.90
CA PRO A 200 22.16 -8.65 -12.75
C PRO A 200 21.72 -8.83 -14.19
N ILE A 201 21.52 -7.73 -14.89
CA ILE A 201 21.35 -7.75 -16.34
C ILE A 201 22.74 -8.00 -16.93
N PRO A 202 22.96 -9.11 -17.65
CA PRO A 202 24.20 -9.25 -18.41
C PRO A 202 24.20 -8.13 -19.44
N ARG A 203 25.18 -7.27 -19.34
CA ARG A 203 25.51 -6.32 -20.40
C ARG A 203 26.31 -7.08 -21.44
N ASP A 204 25.68 -7.44 -22.52
CA ASP A 204 26.36 -7.76 -23.76
C ASP A 204 26.75 -6.48 -24.48
#